data_2ddd7085428622958f482af18b9d963d
#
_entry.id   2ddd7085428622958f482af18b9d963d
#
_cell.length_a   1.000
_cell.length_b   1.000
_cell.length_c   1.000
_cell.angle_alpha   90.00
_cell.angle_beta   90.00
_cell.angle_gamma   90.00
#
_symmetry.space_group_name_H-M   'P 1'
#
loop_
_entity.id
_entity.type
_entity.pdbx_description
1 polymer ?
#
loop_
_entity_poly.entity_id
_entity_poly.type
_entity_poly.pdbx_seq_one_letter_code
_entity_poly.pdbx_strand_id
1 'polypeptide(L)' 'MRTEIIQVWQDYPLFEMKLNDKLRGLEQYYEIIDIKYSTFYDSVNKQWNYSALILFRKILGDK' A
#
# COMPACT_ATOMS: atom_id res chain seq x y z
N MET A 1 -14.76 3.35 6.06
CA MET A 1 -13.49 2.68 5.73
C MET A 1 -13.02 3.11 4.36
N ARG A 2 -11.75 3.34 4.22
CA ARG A 2 -11.13 3.77 2.98
C ARG A 2 -10.04 2.82 2.54
N THR A 3 -9.71 2.85 1.27
CA THR A 3 -8.64 2.02 0.73
C THR A 3 -7.69 2.87 -0.12
N GLU A 4 -6.43 2.46 -0.13
CA GLU A 4 -5.39 3.04 -0.97
C GLU A 4 -4.61 1.91 -1.60
N ILE A 5 -4.22 2.07 -2.84
CA ILE A 5 -3.44 1.06 -3.54
C ILE A 5 -2.09 1.63 -3.91
N ILE A 6 -1.04 0.89 -3.57
CA ILE A 6 0.32 1.17 -3.99
C ILE A 6 0.72 0.08 -4.98
N GLN A 7 1.24 0.47 -6.13
CA GLN A 7 1.61 -0.49 -7.15
C GLN A 7 2.90 -0.04 -7.83
N VAL A 8 3.85 -0.96 -7.93
CA VAL A 8 5.13 -0.70 -8.56
C VAL A 8 5.54 -1.91 -9.40
N TRP A 9 6.11 -1.65 -10.57
CA TRP A 9 6.59 -2.70 -11.46
C TRP A 9 8.10 -2.84 -11.32
N GLN A 10 8.57 -4.09 -11.23
CA GLN A 10 9.99 -4.46 -11.36
C GLN A 10 10.91 -3.96 -10.25
N ASP A 11 10.50 -3.05 -9.41
CA ASP A 11 11.41 -2.40 -8.47
C ASP A 11 10.88 -2.60 -7.05
N TYR A 12 11.26 -3.72 -6.44
CA TYR A 12 10.79 -4.04 -5.10
C TYR A 12 11.26 -3.01 -4.05
N PRO A 13 12.53 -2.58 -4.06
CA PRO A 13 12.95 -1.53 -3.10
C PRO A 13 12.14 -0.26 -3.22
N LEU A 14 11.81 0.15 -4.45
CA LEU A 14 10.97 1.33 -4.65
C LEU A 14 9.56 1.08 -4.11
N PHE A 15 9.01 -0.12 -4.33
CA PHE A 15 7.71 -0.48 -3.80
C PHE A 15 7.70 -0.36 -2.28
N GLU A 16 8.72 -0.90 -1.63
CA GLU A 16 8.82 -0.86 -0.17
C GLU A 16 8.90 0.58 0.34
N MET A 17 9.70 1.41 -0.32
CA MET A 17 9.83 2.81 0.05
C MET A 17 8.51 3.56 -0.09
N LYS A 18 7.82 3.37 -1.21
CA LYS A 18 6.55 4.04 -1.45
C LYS A 18 5.49 3.59 -0.45
N LEU A 19 5.46 2.30 -0.15
CA LEU A 19 4.51 1.78 0.83
C LEU A 19 4.76 2.38 2.21
N ASN A 20 6.01 2.40 2.65
CA ASN A 20 6.36 2.94 3.96
C ASN A 20 6.05 4.42 4.06
N ASP A 21 6.32 5.18 2.99
CA ASP A 21 6.00 6.61 2.98
C ASP A 21 4.50 6.83 3.08
N LYS A 22 3.72 6.04 2.35
CA LYS A 22 2.26 6.17 2.39
C LYS A 22 1.73 5.83 3.77
N LEU A 23 2.23 4.76 4.37
CA LEU A 23 1.78 4.35 5.70
C LEU A 23 2.09 5.43 6.73
N ARG A 24 3.28 6.01 6.67
CA ARG A 24 3.67 7.07 7.60
C ARG A 24 2.73 8.27 7.50
N GLY A 25 2.39 8.64 6.27
CA GLY A 25 1.45 9.75 6.07
C GLY A 25 0.06 9.43 6.58
N LEU A 26 -0.41 8.23 6.32
CA LEU A 26 -1.75 7.84 6.75
C LEU A 26 -1.86 7.72 8.25
N GLU A 27 -0.82 7.20 8.91
CA GLU A 27 -0.87 6.99 10.36
C GLU A 27 -1.02 8.27 11.15
N GLN A 28 -0.72 9.40 10.57
CA GLN A 28 -0.87 10.68 11.25
C GLN A 28 -2.33 11.04 11.49
N TYR A 29 -3.23 10.56 10.63
CA TYR A 29 -4.64 10.97 10.68
C TYR A 29 -5.60 9.81 10.68
N TYR A 30 -5.13 8.60 10.44
CA TYR A 30 -6.00 7.44 10.26
C TYR A 30 -5.44 6.26 11.01
N GLU A 31 -6.34 5.31 11.26
CA GLU A 31 -5.95 4.02 11.82
C GLU A 31 -5.84 3.02 10.68
N ILE A 32 -4.69 2.36 10.58
CA ILE A 32 -4.48 1.33 9.58
C ILE A 32 -5.15 0.05 10.08
N ILE A 33 -6.09 -0.46 9.31
CA ILE A 33 -6.84 -1.66 9.68
C ILE A 33 -6.11 -2.91 9.19
N ASP A 34 -5.67 -2.87 7.93
CA ASP A 34 -5.09 -4.07 7.32
C ASP A 34 -4.29 -3.66 6.08
N ILE A 35 -3.34 -4.48 5.72
CA ILE A 35 -2.58 -4.32 4.49
C ILE A 35 -2.57 -5.67 3.79
N LYS A 36 -3.02 -5.69 2.54
CA LYS A 36 -3.04 -6.91 1.75
C LYS A 36 -2.05 -6.78 0.61
N TYR A 37 -1.13 -7.72 0.54
CA TYR A 37 -0.08 -7.73 -0.46
C TYR A 37 -0.45 -8.64 -1.61
N SER A 38 -0.01 -8.27 -2.80
CA SER A 38 -0.17 -9.10 -3.97
C SER A 38 1.06 -8.94 -4.87
N THR A 39 1.51 -10.06 -5.42
CA THR A 39 2.64 -10.09 -6.32
C THR A 39 2.31 -11.04 -7.46
N PHE A 40 2.53 -10.60 -8.68
CA PHE A 40 2.34 -11.50 -9.82
C PHE A 40 3.34 -11.15 -10.91
N TYR A 41 3.56 -12.12 -11.79
CA TYR A 41 4.46 -11.96 -12.93
C TYR A 41 3.64 -11.76 -14.19
N ASP A 42 3.92 -10.69 -14.91
CA ASP A 42 3.28 -10.39 -16.18
C ASP A 42 4.12 -11.03 -17.29
N SER A 43 3.66 -12.16 -17.82
CA SER A 43 4.41 -12.89 -18.81
C SER A 43 4.46 -12.18 -20.16
N VAL A 44 3.53 -11.31 -20.43
CA VAL A 44 3.51 -10.56 -21.69
C VAL A 44 4.61 -9.53 -21.71
N ASN A 45 4.70 -8.72 -20.67
CA ASN A 45 5.72 -7.68 -20.55
C ASN A 45 6.96 -8.16 -19.81
N LYS A 46 6.94 -9.39 -19.30
CA LYS A 46 8.04 -9.99 -18.56
C LYS A 46 8.47 -9.13 -17.40
N GLN A 47 7.52 -8.75 -16.59
CA GLN A 47 7.73 -7.87 -15.44
C GLN A 47 7.00 -8.40 -14.21
N TRP A 48 7.59 -8.15 -13.05
CA TRP A 48 6.95 -8.44 -11.78
C TRP A 48 6.16 -7.23 -11.34
N ASN A 49 4.96 -7.48 -10.81
CA ASN A 49 4.13 -6.45 -10.21
C ASN A 49 4.09 -6.64 -8.69
N TYR A 50 4.33 -5.58 -7.96
CA TYR A 50 4.21 -5.57 -6.52
C TYR A 50 3.13 -4.58 -6.14
N SER A 51 2.16 -5.03 -5.35
CA SER A 51 1.08 -4.15 -4.95
C SER A 51 0.66 -4.39 -3.52
N ALA A 52 0.09 -3.37 -2.92
CA ALA A 52 -0.44 -3.44 -1.58
C ALA A 52 -1.73 -2.64 -1.52
N LEU A 53 -2.74 -3.24 -0.91
CA LEU A 53 -4.00 -2.56 -0.65
C LEU A 53 -4.04 -2.24 0.83
N ILE A 54 -4.14 -0.96 1.14
CA ILE A 54 -4.16 -0.47 2.52
C ILE A 54 -5.59 -0.14 2.89
N LEU A 55 -6.09 -0.75 3.96
CA LEU A 55 -7.41 -0.45 4.49
C LEU A 55 -7.22 0.40 5.74
N PHE A 56 -7.92 1.52 5.79
CA PHE A 56 -7.78 2.44 6.91
C PHE A 56 -9.09 3.15 7.19
N ARG A 57 -9.15 3.78 8.34
CA ARG A 57 -10.35 4.52 8.75
C ARG A 57 -9.95 5.69 9.63
N LYS A 58 -10.85 6.65 9.77
CA LYS A 58 -10.63 7.77 10.67
C LYS A 58 -10.44 7.27 12.08
N ILE A 59 -9.58 7.94 12.83
CA ILE A 59 -9.40 7.64 14.24
C ILE A 59 -10.66 8.08 14.98
N LEU A 60 -11.30 7.12 15.66
CA LEU A 60 -12.50 7.39 16.41
C LEU A 60 -12.14 7.89 17.80
N GLY A 61 -13.05 8.64 18.38
CA GLY A 61 -12.82 9.18 19.71
C GLY A 61 -11.95 10.41 19.73
N ASP A 62 -11.44 10.78 18.60
CA ASP A 62 -10.66 11.98 18.46
C ASP A 62 -11.61 13.15 18.23
N LYS A 63 -11.61 14.05 19.15
CA LYS A 63 -12.58 15.16 19.08
C LYS A 63 -12.01 16.40 18.46
#